data_f173368aad13be3e3ffada3c72571a97
#
_entry.id   f173368aad13be3e3ffada3c72571a97
#
_cell.length_a   1.000
_cell.length_b   1.000
_cell.length_c   1.000
_cell.angle_alpha   90.00
_cell.angle_beta   90.00
_cell.angle_gamma   90.00
#
_symmetry.space_group_name_H-M   'P 1'
#
loop_
_entity.id
_entity.type
_entity.pdbx_description
1 polymer ?
#
loop_
_entity_poly.entity_id
_entity_poly.type
_entity_poly.pdbx_seq_one_letter_code
_entity_poly.pdbx_strand_id
1 'polypeptide(L)'
;LLPLEQIKRPEFPTLNMTAPLMGTIFAIFLLNEKLNLLTYISLFIGFLGVLFVIQPGFESFNIYYLIVLIGVLLITITTFIVNKYNHVTTNIGYFLYGGFFVHFISIPLFLMNPLKVNLVEFFLISTAALFINSAMFFATTAFKIAQKHYASVFSLVYLQVLWSSLVGIFIFNEYMNLYAYIGA
;
A
#
# COMPACT_ATOMS: atom_id res chain seq x y z
N LEU A 1 -14.64 18.43 4.75
CA LEU A 1 -14.72 17.02 5.15
C LEU A 1 -14.19 16.18 4.01
N LEU A 2 -13.19 15.35 4.29
CA LEU A 2 -12.51 14.56 3.26
C LEU A 2 -13.43 13.43 2.77
N PRO A 3 -13.42 13.12 1.46
CA PRO A 3 -14.26 12.06 0.87
C PRO A 3 -14.09 10.68 1.54
N LEU A 4 -13.00 10.48 2.28
CA LEU A 4 -12.68 9.23 2.96
C LEU A 4 -13.66 8.86 4.09
N GLU A 5 -14.38 9.83 4.68
CA GLU A 5 -15.40 9.54 5.71
C GLU A 5 -16.65 8.85 5.13
N GLN A 6 -16.82 8.92 3.80
CA GLN A 6 -17.96 8.30 3.11
C GLN A 6 -17.68 6.87 2.64
N ILE A 7 -16.43 6.40 2.80
CA ILE A 7 -16.05 5.01 2.53
C ILE A 7 -16.05 4.27 3.86
N LYS A 8 -16.79 3.18 3.95
CA LYS A 8 -16.77 2.32 5.14
C LYS A 8 -15.33 1.85 5.39
N ARG A 9 -14.90 1.84 6.65
CA ARG A 9 -13.51 1.55 7.05
C ARG A 9 -12.91 0.27 6.46
N PRO A 10 -13.64 -0.86 6.33
CA PRO A 10 -13.07 -2.09 5.73
C PRO A 10 -12.94 -2.03 4.20
N GLU A 11 -13.65 -1.16 3.51
CA GLU A 11 -13.64 -1.09 2.05
C GLU A 11 -12.37 -0.42 1.50
N PHE A 12 -11.86 0.60 2.19
CA PHE A 12 -10.66 1.32 1.77
C PHE A 12 -9.41 0.42 1.70
N PRO A 13 -9.06 -0.38 2.74
CA PRO A 13 -7.95 -1.34 2.65
C PRO A 13 -8.15 -2.37 1.54
N THR A 14 -9.38 -2.87 1.33
CA THR A 14 -9.67 -3.83 0.27
C THR A 14 -9.35 -3.27 -1.11
N LEU A 15 -9.76 -2.02 -1.38
CA LEU A 15 -9.44 -1.35 -2.64
C LEU A 15 -7.93 -1.16 -2.82
N ASN A 16 -7.20 -0.79 -1.77
CA ASN A 16 -5.75 -0.70 -1.82
C ASN A 16 -5.07 -2.05 -2.12
N MET A 17 -5.63 -3.16 -1.67
CA MET A 17 -5.12 -4.50 -1.95
C MET A 17 -5.35 -4.95 -3.41
N THR A 18 -5.95 -4.12 -4.25
CA THR A 18 -5.95 -4.33 -5.71
C THR A 18 -4.60 -3.93 -6.34
N ALA A 19 -3.73 -3.20 -5.62
CA ALA A 19 -2.42 -2.78 -6.14
C ALA A 19 -1.55 -3.93 -6.67
N PRO A 20 -1.41 -5.08 -5.99
CA PRO A 20 -0.66 -6.22 -6.52
C PRO A 20 -1.22 -6.76 -7.83
N LEU A 21 -2.54 -6.79 -8.00
CA LEU A 21 -3.18 -7.21 -9.23
C LEU A 21 -2.90 -6.21 -10.36
N MET A 22 -3.09 -4.91 -10.12
CA MET A 22 -2.78 -3.87 -11.10
C MET A 22 -1.30 -3.85 -11.45
N GLY A 23 -0.41 -4.00 -10.46
CA GLY A 23 1.04 -4.08 -10.66
C GLY A 23 1.44 -5.26 -11.52
N THR A 24 0.82 -6.42 -11.31
CA THR A 24 1.06 -7.61 -12.13
C THR A 24 0.60 -7.41 -13.56
N ILE A 25 -0.58 -6.82 -13.77
CA ILE A 25 -1.06 -6.48 -15.12
C ILE A 25 -0.05 -5.57 -15.83
N PHE A 26 0.45 -4.52 -15.15
CA PHE A 26 1.45 -3.65 -15.73
C PHE A 26 2.79 -4.37 -16.00
N ALA A 27 3.21 -5.29 -15.12
CA ALA A 27 4.41 -6.10 -15.34
C ALA A 27 4.31 -6.93 -16.63
N ILE A 28 3.16 -7.54 -16.88
CA ILE A 28 2.91 -8.30 -18.10
C ILE A 28 2.93 -7.39 -19.34
N PHE A 29 2.15 -6.30 -19.34
CA PHE A 29 1.94 -5.48 -20.53
C PHE A 29 3.07 -4.48 -20.80
N LEU A 30 3.67 -3.88 -19.77
CA LEU A 30 4.69 -2.84 -19.94
C LEU A 30 6.12 -3.39 -19.94
N LEU A 31 6.35 -4.50 -19.24
CA LEU A 31 7.68 -5.09 -19.09
C LEU A 31 7.81 -6.43 -19.83
N ASN A 32 6.72 -6.93 -20.46
CA ASN A 32 6.66 -8.24 -21.10
C ASN A 32 7.10 -9.37 -20.14
N GLU A 33 6.74 -9.25 -18.84
CA GLU A 33 7.06 -10.26 -17.85
C GLU A 33 6.26 -11.54 -18.12
N LYS A 34 6.98 -12.66 -18.21
CA LYS A 34 6.36 -13.98 -18.34
C LYS A 34 6.17 -14.56 -16.95
N LEU A 35 4.92 -14.61 -16.50
CA LEU A 35 4.59 -15.18 -15.21
C LEU A 35 4.59 -16.70 -15.27
N ASN A 36 5.09 -17.32 -14.19
CA ASN A 36 4.89 -18.74 -13.97
C ASN A 36 3.52 -19.00 -13.30
N LEU A 37 3.05 -20.24 -13.37
CA LEU A 37 1.77 -20.63 -12.80
C LEU A 37 1.69 -20.34 -11.28
N LEU A 38 2.81 -20.52 -10.56
CA LEU A 38 2.86 -20.26 -9.12
C LEU A 38 2.60 -18.80 -8.79
N THR A 39 3.10 -17.85 -9.59
CA THR A 39 2.84 -16.41 -9.38
C THR A 39 1.36 -16.09 -9.58
N TYR A 40 0.69 -16.65 -10.60
CA TYR A 40 -0.76 -16.49 -10.77
C TYR A 40 -1.54 -17.03 -9.58
N ILE A 41 -1.20 -18.24 -9.13
CA ILE A 41 -1.85 -18.89 -7.97
C ILE A 41 -1.64 -18.04 -6.70
N SER A 42 -0.41 -17.58 -6.46
CA SER A 42 -0.09 -16.75 -5.28
C SER A 42 -0.87 -15.44 -5.27
N LEU A 43 -0.98 -14.76 -6.41
CA LEU A 43 -1.77 -13.54 -6.51
C LEU A 43 -3.26 -13.79 -6.26
N PHE A 44 -3.80 -14.84 -6.83
CA PHE A 44 -5.20 -15.18 -6.68
C PHE A 44 -5.53 -15.57 -5.23
N ILE A 45 -4.74 -16.47 -4.63
CA ILE A 45 -4.91 -16.90 -3.24
C ILE A 45 -4.71 -15.71 -2.28
N GLY A 46 -3.66 -14.91 -2.49
CA GLY A 46 -3.41 -13.72 -1.66
C GLY A 46 -4.56 -12.72 -1.70
N PHE A 47 -5.14 -12.47 -2.88
CA PHE A 47 -6.29 -11.58 -2.99
C PHE A 47 -7.56 -12.16 -2.34
N LEU A 48 -7.82 -13.46 -2.49
CA LEU A 48 -8.90 -14.14 -1.78
C LEU A 48 -8.71 -14.05 -0.26
N GLY A 49 -7.49 -14.28 0.24
CA GLY A 49 -7.17 -14.10 1.66
C GLY A 49 -7.54 -12.71 2.16
N VAL A 50 -7.17 -11.67 1.43
CA VAL A 50 -7.56 -10.27 1.74
C VAL A 50 -9.09 -10.13 1.86
N LEU A 51 -9.85 -10.66 0.91
CA LEU A 51 -11.30 -10.58 0.93
C LEU A 51 -11.90 -11.29 2.15
N PHE A 52 -11.35 -12.44 2.54
CA PHE A 52 -11.79 -13.17 3.75
C PHE A 52 -11.46 -12.43 5.05
N VAL A 53 -10.31 -11.74 5.12
CA VAL A 53 -9.93 -10.97 6.32
C VAL A 53 -10.75 -9.69 6.44
N ILE A 54 -10.86 -8.93 5.36
CA ILE A 54 -11.45 -7.59 5.40
C ILE A 54 -12.98 -7.63 5.35
N GLN A 55 -13.56 -8.66 4.69
CA GLN A 55 -15.01 -8.85 4.53
C GLN A 55 -15.74 -7.56 4.11
N PRO A 56 -15.35 -6.97 2.96
CA PRO A 56 -15.92 -5.71 2.53
C PRO A 56 -17.42 -5.84 2.27
N GLY A 57 -18.21 -4.96 2.88
CA GLY A 57 -19.66 -4.89 2.67
C GLY A 57 -19.99 -3.89 1.58
N PHE A 58 -19.89 -4.26 0.32
CA PHE A 58 -20.29 -3.39 -0.80
C PHE A 58 -21.81 -3.33 -0.93
N GLU A 59 -22.45 -2.52 -0.10
CA GLU A 59 -23.94 -2.39 -0.12
C GLU A 59 -24.44 -1.52 -1.28
N SER A 60 -23.62 -0.55 -1.73
CA SER A 60 -23.97 0.33 -2.86
C SER A 60 -22.69 0.86 -3.53
N PHE A 61 -22.75 1.09 -4.85
CA PHE A 61 -21.63 1.72 -5.57
C PHE A 61 -21.46 3.16 -5.10
N ASN A 62 -20.24 3.51 -4.67
CA ASN A 62 -19.88 4.85 -4.28
C ASN A 62 -18.80 5.41 -5.21
N ILE A 63 -19.01 6.61 -5.74
CA ILE A 63 -18.05 7.28 -6.63
C ILE A 63 -16.65 7.41 -6.00
N TYR A 64 -16.57 7.47 -4.67
CA TYR A 64 -15.29 7.55 -3.94
C TYR A 64 -14.43 6.29 -4.11
N TYR A 65 -15.01 5.12 -4.41
CA TYR A 65 -14.25 3.92 -4.74
C TYR A 65 -13.42 4.10 -6.00
N LEU A 66 -13.95 4.81 -7.01
CA LEU A 66 -13.18 5.13 -8.22
C LEU A 66 -11.99 6.04 -7.90
N ILE A 67 -12.16 7.01 -7.00
CA ILE A 67 -11.08 7.91 -6.59
C ILE A 67 -9.96 7.11 -5.93
N VAL A 68 -10.29 6.16 -5.06
CA VAL A 68 -9.30 5.28 -4.42
C VAL A 68 -8.59 4.41 -5.46
N LEU A 69 -9.33 3.78 -6.38
CA LEU A 69 -8.76 2.95 -7.44
C LEU A 69 -7.84 3.74 -8.38
N ILE A 70 -8.20 4.99 -8.71
CA ILE A 70 -7.33 5.89 -9.46
C ILE A 70 -6.06 6.18 -8.66
N GLY A 71 -6.16 6.43 -7.35
CA GLY A 71 -5.00 6.60 -6.48
C GLY A 71 -4.08 5.38 -6.48
N VAL A 72 -4.64 4.18 -6.35
CA VAL A 72 -3.89 2.91 -6.42
C VAL A 72 -3.20 2.74 -7.76
N LEU A 73 -3.89 3.06 -8.85
CA LEU A 73 -3.34 3.02 -10.21
C LEU A 73 -2.16 3.99 -10.36
N LEU A 74 -2.28 5.22 -9.89
CA LEU A 74 -1.21 6.23 -9.94
C LEU A 74 0.01 5.79 -9.11
N ILE A 75 -0.18 5.25 -7.91
CA ILE A 75 0.91 4.71 -7.09
C ILE A 75 1.60 3.56 -7.82
N THR A 76 0.83 2.66 -8.42
CA THR A 76 1.39 1.54 -9.18
C THR A 76 2.21 2.02 -10.38
N ILE A 77 1.69 2.97 -11.17
CA ILE A 77 2.43 3.59 -12.29
C ILE A 77 3.73 4.24 -11.78
N THR A 78 3.66 4.98 -10.68
CA THR A 78 4.84 5.60 -10.07
C THR A 78 5.91 4.57 -9.73
N THR A 79 5.54 3.42 -9.18
CA THR A 79 6.45 2.32 -8.89
C THR A 79 7.18 1.85 -10.14
N PHE A 80 6.49 1.74 -11.28
CA PHE A 80 7.11 1.36 -12.57
C PHE A 80 8.04 2.46 -13.10
N ILE A 81 7.64 3.73 -13.02
CA ILE A 81 8.48 4.86 -13.45
C ILE A 81 9.77 4.90 -12.65
N VAL A 82 9.68 4.79 -11.31
CA VAL A 82 10.86 4.76 -10.42
C VAL A 82 11.80 3.63 -10.79
N ASN A 83 11.26 2.43 -11.06
CA ASN A 83 12.08 1.29 -11.41
C ASN A 83 12.70 1.41 -12.81
N LYS A 84 11.97 1.96 -13.77
CA LYS A 84 12.48 2.20 -15.12
C LYS A 84 13.69 3.16 -15.13
N TYR A 85 13.64 4.19 -14.28
CA TYR A 85 14.66 5.24 -14.19
C TYR A 85 15.61 5.06 -12.99
N ASN A 86 15.66 3.88 -12.40
CA ASN A 86 16.47 3.60 -11.21
C ASN A 86 17.98 3.74 -11.44
N HIS A 87 18.43 3.67 -12.70
CA HIS A 87 19.82 3.86 -13.11
C HIS A 87 20.23 5.35 -13.11
N VAL A 88 19.27 6.27 -13.15
CA VAL A 88 19.50 7.72 -13.15
C VAL A 88 19.44 8.29 -11.74
N THR A 89 18.71 7.67 -10.82
CA THR A 89 18.49 8.17 -9.46
C THR A 89 18.91 7.17 -8.40
N THR A 90 19.40 7.69 -7.27
CA THR A 90 19.59 6.89 -6.05
C THR A 90 18.27 6.75 -5.30
N ASN A 91 18.12 5.72 -4.44
CA ASN A 91 16.95 5.60 -3.57
C ASN A 91 16.78 6.85 -2.70
N ILE A 92 17.89 7.37 -2.15
CA ILE A 92 17.90 8.59 -1.33
C ILE A 92 17.41 9.78 -2.14
N GLY A 93 17.90 9.96 -3.39
CA GLY A 93 17.44 11.01 -4.28
C GLY A 93 15.93 10.95 -4.54
N TYR A 94 15.41 9.76 -4.80
CA TYR A 94 13.98 9.55 -4.98
C TYR A 94 13.16 10.00 -3.77
N PHE A 95 13.58 9.62 -2.56
CA PHE A 95 12.89 10.01 -1.32
C PHE A 95 12.97 11.52 -1.07
N LEU A 96 14.14 12.13 -1.26
CA LEU A 96 14.32 13.57 -1.05
C LEU A 96 13.45 14.38 -2.02
N TYR A 97 13.51 14.08 -3.31
CA TYR A 97 12.74 14.84 -4.31
C TYR A 97 11.25 14.54 -4.25
N GLY A 98 10.85 13.29 -4.07
CA GLY A 98 9.44 12.92 -3.90
C GLY A 98 8.83 13.50 -2.63
N GLY A 99 9.57 13.46 -1.52
CA GLY A 99 9.16 14.06 -0.24
C GLY A 99 9.08 15.58 -0.31
N PHE A 100 9.95 16.24 -1.06
CA PHE A 100 9.99 17.70 -1.16
C PHE A 100 8.64 18.29 -1.60
N PHE A 101 8.03 17.76 -2.65
CA PHE A 101 6.73 18.24 -3.12
C PHE A 101 5.62 18.04 -2.10
N VAL A 102 5.62 16.89 -1.40
CA VAL A 102 4.64 16.61 -0.35
C VAL A 102 4.78 17.62 0.79
N HIS A 103 6.00 17.90 1.23
CA HIS A 103 6.25 18.87 2.31
C HIS A 103 5.95 20.30 1.88
N PHE A 104 6.25 20.65 0.62
CA PHE A 104 5.95 21.96 0.08
C PHE A 104 4.44 22.29 0.11
N ILE A 105 3.59 21.30 -0.03
CA ILE A 105 2.13 21.45 0.06
C ILE A 105 1.65 21.31 1.53
N SER A 106 2.17 20.34 2.27
CA SER A 106 1.66 20.02 3.61
C SER A 106 2.05 21.03 4.68
N ILE A 107 3.24 21.65 4.58
CA ILE A 107 3.69 22.67 5.55
C ILE A 107 2.75 23.90 5.57
N PRO A 108 2.42 24.55 4.44
CA PRO A 108 1.47 25.64 4.44
C PRO A 108 0.09 25.25 4.99
N LEU A 109 -0.41 24.07 4.62
CA LEU A 109 -1.69 23.58 5.14
C LEU A 109 -1.67 23.38 6.65
N PHE A 110 -0.59 22.85 7.20
CA PHE A 110 -0.40 22.72 8.64
C PHE A 110 -0.33 24.08 9.33
N LEU A 111 0.38 25.06 8.76
CA LEU A 111 0.48 26.41 9.33
C LEU A 111 -0.85 27.17 9.34
N MET A 112 -1.74 26.87 8.38
CA MET A 112 -3.10 27.46 8.36
C MET A 112 -4.00 26.88 9.46
N ASN A 113 -3.79 25.62 9.86
CA ASN A 113 -4.56 24.93 10.89
C ASN A 113 -3.63 24.11 11.79
N PRO A 114 -2.83 24.76 12.67
CA PRO A 114 -1.86 24.06 13.48
C PRO A 114 -2.55 23.18 14.52
N LEU A 115 -2.28 21.87 14.46
CA LEU A 115 -2.71 20.92 15.48
C LEU A 115 -1.81 21.05 16.70
N LYS A 116 -2.43 21.12 17.89
CA LYS A 116 -1.67 21.05 19.13
C LYS A 116 -1.31 19.59 19.39
N VAL A 117 -0.05 19.26 19.19
CA VAL A 117 0.49 17.92 19.42
C VAL A 117 1.27 17.92 20.71
N ASN A 118 0.96 17.01 21.64
CA ASN A 118 1.73 16.84 22.86
C ASN A 118 3.04 16.07 22.57
N LEU A 119 3.94 16.04 23.54
CA LEU A 119 5.27 15.44 23.37
C LEU A 119 5.23 13.94 23.07
N VAL A 120 4.29 13.21 23.69
CA VAL A 120 4.09 11.77 23.46
C VAL A 120 3.57 11.51 22.05
N GLU A 121 2.57 12.24 21.61
CA GLU A 121 2.02 12.17 20.26
C GLU A 121 3.09 12.49 19.21
N PHE A 122 3.92 13.50 19.45
CA PHE A 122 5.04 13.84 18.59
C PHE A 122 6.02 12.68 18.42
N PHE A 123 6.41 12.02 19.51
CA PHE A 123 7.30 10.85 19.44
C PHE A 123 6.63 9.66 18.74
N LEU A 124 5.36 9.39 18.99
CA LEU A 124 4.62 8.32 18.33
C LEU A 124 4.51 8.56 16.81
N ILE A 125 4.15 9.77 16.39
CA ILE A 125 4.06 10.15 14.97
C ILE A 125 5.44 10.05 14.31
N SER A 126 6.49 10.56 14.97
CA SER A 126 7.85 10.51 14.45
C SER A 126 8.35 9.08 14.29
N THR A 127 8.07 8.21 15.26
CA THR A 127 8.42 6.79 15.20
C THR A 127 7.68 6.09 14.06
N ALA A 128 6.38 6.31 13.94
CA ALA A 128 5.59 5.77 12.83
C ALA A 128 6.12 6.25 11.47
N ALA A 129 6.47 7.53 11.34
CA ALA A 129 7.04 8.08 10.13
C ALA A 129 8.39 7.42 9.77
N LEU A 130 9.26 7.16 10.75
CA LEU A 130 10.51 6.43 10.53
C LEU A 130 10.26 5.02 10.01
N PHE A 131 9.32 4.26 10.60
CA PHE A 131 8.98 2.92 10.13
C PHE A 131 8.41 2.93 8.72
N ILE A 132 7.49 3.85 8.42
CA ILE A 132 6.89 3.97 7.08
C ILE A 132 7.96 4.29 6.02
N ASN A 133 8.83 5.27 6.29
CA ASN A 133 9.90 5.63 5.36
C ASN A 133 10.90 4.46 5.17
N SER A 134 11.25 3.75 6.23
CA SER A 134 12.11 2.56 6.15
C SER A 134 11.45 1.47 5.30
N ALA A 135 10.17 1.19 5.50
CA ALA A 135 9.42 0.22 4.71
C ALA A 135 9.37 0.60 3.22
N MET A 136 9.14 1.89 2.91
CA MET A 136 9.17 2.40 1.53
C MET A 136 10.56 2.26 0.91
N PHE A 137 11.64 2.52 1.66
CA PHE A 137 13.01 2.33 1.19
C PHE A 137 13.30 0.87 0.85
N PHE A 138 12.90 -0.06 1.71
CA PHE A 138 13.07 -1.50 1.44
C PHE A 138 12.19 -1.97 0.28
N ALA A 139 10.96 -1.50 0.18
CA ALA A 139 10.07 -1.83 -0.94
C ALA A 139 10.64 -1.36 -2.28
N THR A 140 11.10 -0.12 -2.38
CA THR A 140 11.74 0.39 -3.61
C THR A 140 13.03 -0.36 -3.94
N THR A 141 13.80 -0.77 -2.94
CA THR A 141 14.99 -1.59 -3.13
C THR A 141 14.63 -2.99 -3.64
N ALA A 142 13.59 -3.62 -3.07
CA ALA A 142 13.10 -4.92 -3.54
C ALA A 142 12.69 -4.87 -5.02
N PHE A 143 11.94 -3.85 -5.44
CA PHE A 143 11.59 -3.68 -6.86
C PHE A 143 12.82 -3.44 -7.76
N LYS A 144 13.83 -2.71 -7.28
CA LYS A 144 15.08 -2.53 -8.03
C LYS A 144 15.82 -3.85 -8.25
N ILE A 145 15.89 -4.70 -7.23
CA ILE A 145 16.57 -6.00 -7.28
C ILE A 145 15.75 -7.00 -8.12
N ALA A 146 14.45 -6.91 -8.09
CA ALA A 146 13.53 -7.82 -8.79
C ALA A 146 13.72 -7.84 -10.31
N GLN A 147 14.19 -6.75 -10.90
CA GLN A 147 14.45 -6.58 -12.35
C GLN A 147 13.25 -7.00 -13.22
N LYS A 148 13.15 -8.29 -13.59
CA LYS A 148 12.10 -8.87 -14.44
C LYS A 148 11.04 -9.68 -13.66
N HIS A 149 11.06 -9.62 -12.32
CA HIS A 149 10.17 -10.40 -11.45
C HIS A 149 9.29 -9.50 -10.57
N TYR A 150 8.76 -8.42 -11.16
CA TYR A 150 7.94 -7.45 -10.44
C TYR A 150 6.65 -8.07 -9.88
N ALA A 151 5.99 -8.94 -10.64
CA ALA A 151 4.79 -9.61 -10.20
C ALA A 151 5.01 -10.45 -8.93
N SER A 152 6.17 -11.08 -8.79
CA SER A 152 6.53 -11.83 -7.58
C SER A 152 6.71 -10.90 -6.38
N VAL A 153 7.28 -9.71 -6.57
CA VAL A 153 7.39 -8.71 -5.48
C VAL A 153 6.02 -8.17 -5.10
N PHE A 154 5.16 -7.90 -6.09
CA PHE A 154 3.79 -7.47 -5.82
C PHE A 154 2.98 -8.51 -5.04
N SER A 155 3.17 -9.81 -5.30
CA SER A 155 2.46 -10.85 -4.53
C SER A 155 2.85 -10.87 -3.04
N LEU A 156 4.09 -10.51 -2.70
CA LEU A 156 4.54 -10.40 -1.31
C LEU A 156 3.84 -9.28 -0.53
N VAL A 157 3.24 -8.30 -1.20
CA VAL A 157 2.48 -7.23 -0.54
C VAL A 157 1.29 -7.80 0.25
N TYR A 158 0.72 -8.93 -0.18
CA TYR A 158 -0.36 -9.58 0.56
C TYR A 158 0.05 -10.07 1.95
N LEU A 159 1.34 -10.33 2.20
CA LEU A 159 1.85 -10.69 3.53
C LEU A 159 1.60 -9.60 4.58
N GLN A 160 1.40 -8.35 4.17
CA GLN A 160 1.06 -7.28 5.13
C GLN A 160 -0.28 -7.54 5.84
N VAL A 161 -1.23 -8.24 5.19
CA VAL A 161 -2.51 -8.60 5.80
C VAL A 161 -2.29 -9.60 6.93
N LEU A 162 -1.45 -10.60 6.70
CA LEU A 162 -1.05 -11.57 7.74
C LEU A 162 -0.38 -10.86 8.93
N TRP A 163 0.60 -9.99 8.67
CA TRP A 163 1.28 -9.25 9.73
C TRP A 163 0.33 -8.31 10.49
N SER A 164 -0.56 -7.59 9.79
CA SER A 164 -1.54 -6.72 10.46
C SER A 164 -2.52 -7.52 11.31
N SER A 165 -2.93 -8.70 10.86
CA SER A 165 -3.79 -9.62 11.62
C SER A 165 -3.10 -10.12 12.89
N LEU A 166 -1.83 -10.50 12.80
CA LEU A 166 -1.04 -10.91 13.98
C LEU A 166 -0.92 -9.77 15.00
N VAL A 167 -0.63 -8.55 14.53
CA VAL A 167 -0.56 -7.36 15.40
C VAL A 167 -1.92 -7.09 16.06
N GLY A 168 -3.03 -7.21 15.31
CA GLY A 168 -4.39 -7.08 15.84
C GLY A 168 -4.65 -8.04 16.99
N ILE A 169 -4.31 -9.31 16.80
CA ILE A 169 -4.51 -10.36 17.82
C ILE A 169 -3.60 -10.14 19.03
N PHE A 170 -2.28 -9.97 18.83
CA PHE A 170 -1.31 -10.01 19.94
C PHE A 170 -1.16 -8.67 20.67
N ILE A 171 -1.34 -7.54 19.99
CA ILE A 171 -1.15 -6.22 20.59
C ILE A 171 -2.49 -5.59 20.99
N PHE A 172 -3.50 -5.71 20.13
CA PHE A 172 -4.80 -5.08 20.36
C PHE A 172 -5.84 -6.04 20.95
N ASN A 173 -5.50 -7.33 21.16
CA ASN A 173 -6.41 -8.37 21.64
C ASN A 173 -7.71 -8.45 20.81
N GLU A 174 -7.62 -8.25 19.50
CA GLU A 174 -8.75 -8.33 18.61
C GLU A 174 -9.09 -9.80 18.33
N TYR A 175 -10.37 -10.15 18.52
CA TYR A 175 -10.86 -11.49 18.16
C TYR A 175 -11.27 -11.49 16.70
N MET A 176 -10.60 -12.33 15.92
CA MET A 176 -10.95 -12.52 14.51
C MET A 176 -12.06 -13.56 14.41
N ASN A 177 -12.98 -13.39 13.46
CA ASN A 177 -13.93 -14.45 13.12
C ASN A 177 -13.25 -15.56 12.31
N LEU A 178 -13.94 -16.72 12.16
CA LEU A 178 -13.38 -17.86 11.45
C LEU A 178 -12.92 -17.54 10.01
N TYR A 179 -13.66 -16.70 9.29
CA TYR A 179 -13.30 -16.33 7.92
C TYR A 179 -12.02 -15.52 7.88
N ALA A 180 -11.82 -14.61 8.83
CA ALA A 180 -10.61 -13.83 8.92
C ALA A 180 -9.37 -14.68 9.28
N TYR A 181 -9.54 -15.70 10.12
CA TYR A 181 -8.46 -16.68 10.38
C TYR A 181 -8.09 -17.49 9.14
N ILE A 182 -9.06 -17.88 8.32
CA ILE A 182 -8.81 -18.65 7.08
C ILE A 182 -8.11 -17.75 6.04
N GLY A 183 -8.43 -16.46 6.02
CA GLY A 183 -7.89 -15.51 5.05
C GLY A 183 -6.46 -15.02 5.36
N ALA A 184 -6.08 -15.00 6.65
CA ALA A 184 -4.76 -14.57 7.10
C ALA A 184 -3.71 -15.67 6.94
#